data_2de83f67d3bad0808658a3ea27e0a44e
#
_entry.id   2de83f67d3bad0808658a3ea27e0a44e
#
_cell.length_a   1.000
_cell.length_b   1.000
_cell.length_c   1.000
_cell.angle_alpha   90.00
_cell.angle_beta   90.00
_cell.angle_gamma   90.00
#
_symmetry.space_group_name_H-M   'P 1'
#
loop_
_entity.id
_entity.type
_entity.pdbx_description
1 polymer ?
#
loop_
_entity_poly.entity_id
_entity_poly.type
_entity_poly.pdbx_seq_one_letter_code
_entity_poly.pdbx_strand_id
1 'polypeptide(L)'
;MLTEGRRFLGSLDDFDKVRAAVKIPVLRKDFIVTEYQIWEARAHGADLVLLIVAALDDDKLKSLLELAHSLNMTVLVETHTREEIQRAINAGARVIGINARNLKDLKVDVNKYNELAADLPDDVIRVAESGVFGSVELEDYARAGADAVLVGEGVATASNHEQAVERLVKAGARVKASEQTPLASHEGPYFGQFGGRYVPEALITALDELERVYEEAKADPGIS
;
A
#
# COMPACT_ATOMS: atom_id res chain seq x y z
N MET A 1 -0.16 -12.61 -7.49
CA MET A 1 -0.64 -14.01 -7.61
C MET A 1 0.29 -14.94 -6.85
N LEU A 2 -0.24 -15.78 -5.94
CA LEU A 2 0.54 -16.78 -5.21
C LEU A 2 0.86 -17.95 -6.16
N THR A 3 2.11 -18.44 -6.15
CA THR A 3 2.57 -19.57 -6.95
C THR A 3 3.19 -20.70 -6.12
N GLU A 4 3.36 -20.48 -4.80
CA GLU A 4 3.85 -21.51 -3.88
C GLU A 4 2.75 -22.57 -3.63
N GLY A 5 3.08 -23.84 -3.89
CA GLY A 5 2.10 -24.93 -3.94
C GLY A 5 1.81 -25.62 -2.61
N ARG A 6 2.77 -25.60 -1.65
CA ARG A 6 2.64 -26.40 -0.42
C ARG A 6 1.79 -25.74 0.66
N ARG A 7 1.97 -24.43 0.84
CA ARG A 7 1.33 -23.67 1.94
C ARG A 7 0.22 -22.77 1.44
N PHE A 8 0.41 -22.19 0.25
CA PHE A 8 -0.53 -21.21 -0.32
C PHE A 8 -1.36 -21.78 -1.46
N LEU A 9 -1.17 -23.05 -1.82
CA LEU A 9 -1.94 -23.79 -2.83
C LEU A 9 -1.99 -23.07 -4.19
N GLY A 10 -0.97 -22.27 -4.50
CA GLY A 10 -0.82 -21.60 -5.79
C GLY A 10 -0.09 -22.46 -6.80
N SER A 11 -0.09 -22.03 -8.05
CA SER A 11 0.65 -22.68 -9.13
C SER A 11 1.04 -21.70 -10.24
N LEU A 12 2.03 -22.07 -11.07
CA LEU A 12 2.34 -21.34 -12.29
C LEU A 12 1.24 -21.46 -13.34
N ASP A 13 0.52 -22.59 -13.38
CA ASP A 13 -0.65 -22.75 -14.25
C ASP A 13 -1.75 -21.74 -13.93
N ASP A 14 -1.99 -21.45 -12.65
CA ASP A 14 -2.94 -20.42 -12.24
C ASP A 14 -2.42 -19.02 -12.55
N PHE A 15 -1.10 -18.82 -12.40
CA PHE A 15 -0.44 -17.57 -12.78
C PHE A 15 -0.64 -17.28 -14.28
N ASP A 16 -0.43 -18.27 -15.15
CA ASP A 16 -0.60 -18.15 -16.60
C ASP A 16 -2.04 -17.83 -16.98
N LYS A 17 -3.02 -18.47 -16.34
CA LYS A 17 -4.44 -18.17 -16.55
C LYS A 17 -4.77 -16.73 -16.18
N VAL A 18 -4.27 -16.25 -15.02
CA VAL A 18 -4.46 -14.86 -14.59
C VAL A 18 -3.77 -13.91 -15.55
N ARG A 19 -2.49 -14.18 -15.91
CA ARG A 19 -1.74 -13.35 -16.86
C ARG A 19 -2.46 -13.19 -18.19
N ALA A 20 -3.03 -14.27 -18.71
CA ALA A 20 -3.80 -14.25 -19.96
C ALA A 20 -5.11 -13.45 -19.86
N ALA A 21 -5.72 -13.40 -18.67
CA ALA A 21 -7.01 -12.76 -18.43
C ALA A 21 -6.92 -11.26 -18.16
N VAL A 22 -5.75 -10.73 -17.73
CA VAL A 22 -5.62 -9.34 -17.31
C VAL A 22 -4.52 -8.60 -18.07
N LYS A 23 -4.66 -7.26 -18.16
CA LYS A 23 -3.64 -6.36 -18.73
C LYS A 23 -2.89 -5.54 -17.69
N ILE A 24 -3.32 -5.62 -16.42
CA ILE A 24 -2.63 -4.95 -15.31
C ILE A 24 -1.35 -5.70 -14.96
N PRO A 25 -0.36 -5.04 -14.31
CA PRO A 25 0.85 -5.71 -13.84
C PRO A 25 0.53 -6.86 -12.88
N VAL A 26 1.26 -7.97 -13.01
CA VAL A 26 1.07 -9.18 -12.19
C VAL A 26 2.34 -9.48 -11.41
N LEU A 27 2.20 -9.54 -10.08
CA LEU A 27 3.24 -9.96 -9.16
C LEU A 27 3.25 -11.48 -9.00
N ARG A 28 4.39 -12.14 -9.28
CA ARG A 28 4.64 -13.51 -8.80
C ARG A 28 5.03 -13.45 -7.32
N LYS A 29 4.12 -13.91 -6.45
CA LYS A 29 4.35 -13.97 -5.01
C LYS A 29 4.71 -15.40 -4.62
N ASP A 30 6.00 -15.62 -4.41
CA ASP A 30 6.60 -16.92 -4.12
C ASP A 30 7.83 -16.74 -3.22
N PHE A 31 8.40 -17.82 -2.68
CA PHE A 31 9.69 -17.82 -2.01
C PHE A 31 10.82 -17.92 -3.05
N ILE A 32 11.27 -16.79 -3.57
CA ILE A 32 12.30 -16.72 -4.60
C ILE A 32 13.67 -16.69 -3.93
N VAL A 33 14.48 -17.72 -4.19
CA VAL A 33 15.83 -17.90 -3.62
C VAL A 33 16.88 -18.24 -4.66
N THR A 34 16.50 -18.42 -5.94
CA THR A 34 17.40 -18.76 -7.04
C THR A 34 17.16 -17.88 -8.27
N GLU A 35 18.19 -17.71 -9.08
CA GLU A 35 18.10 -17.00 -10.36
C GLU A 35 17.15 -17.68 -11.34
N TYR A 36 17.11 -19.02 -11.31
CA TYR A 36 16.16 -19.80 -12.12
C TYR A 36 14.72 -19.33 -11.90
N GLN A 37 14.30 -19.08 -10.64
CA GLN A 37 12.95 -18.63 -10.34
C GLN A 37 12.66 -17.21 -10.88
N ILE A 38 13.68 -16.36 -11.01
CA ILE A 38 13.55 -15.03 -11.65
C ILE A 38 13.34 -15.20 -13.15
N TRP A 39 14.14 -16.05 -13.84
CA TRP A 39 13.96 -16.35 -15.24
C TRP A 39 12.61 -17.00 -15.52
N GLU A 40 12.21 -17.96 -14.69
CA GLU A 40 10.90 -18.63 -14.75
C GLU A 40 9.74 -17.61 -14.58
N ALA A 41 9.82 -16.71 -13.61
CA ALA A 41 8.84 -15.65 -13.42
C ALA A 41 8.69 -14.79 -14.68
N ARG A 42 9.82 -14.41 -15.30
CA ARG A 42 9.81 -13.62 -16.53
C ARG A 42 9.23 -14.40 -17.70
N ALA A 43 9.56 -15.69 -17.84
CA ALA A 43 9.03 -16.56 -18.89
C ALA A 43 7.51 -16.71 -18.82
N HIS A 44 6.93 -16.78 -17.61
CA HIS A 44 5.49 -16.78 -17.36
C HIS A 44 4.83 -15.39 -17.45
N GLY A 45 5.60 -14.34 -17.77
CA GLY A 45 5.06 -13.00 -17.98
C GLY A 45 4.80 -12.19 -16.72
N ALA A 46 5.54 -12.47 -15.63
CA ALA A 46 5.49 -11.64 -14.45
C ALA A 46 6.04 -10.22 -14.75
N ASP A 47 5.37 -9.22 -14.22
CA ASP A 47 5.82 -7.83 -14.25
C ASP A 47 6.58 -7.48 -12.96
N LEU A 48 6.23 -8.15 -11.86
CA LEU A 48 6.87 -7.99 -10.55
C LEU A 48 7.19 -9.36 -9.94
N VAL A 49 8.24 -9.37 -9.11
CA VAL A 49 8.61 -10.52 -8.26
C VAL A 49 8.78 -10.08 -6.82
N LEU A 50 8.64 -11.04 -5.89
CA LEU A 50 8.86 -10.85 -4.46
C LEU A 50 10.23 -11.36 -4.06
N LEU A 51 11.02 -10.55 -3.34
CA LEU A 51 12.21 -10.99 -2.62
C LEU A 51 12.00 -10.75 -1.13
N ILE A 52 12.21 -11.78 -0.31
CA ILE A 52 12.02 -11.72 1.15
C ILE A 52 13.40 -11.64 1.79
N VAL A 53 13.71 -10.51 2.45
CA VAL A 53 15.03 -10.27 3.05
C VAL A 53 15.41 -11.31 4.07
N ALA A 54 14.45 -11.78 4.89
CA ALA A 54 14.66 -12.83 5.89
C ALA A 54 15.10 -14.18 5.27
N ALA A 55 14.86 -14.42 4.00
CA ALA A 55 15.17 -15.68 3.31
C ALA A 55 16.49 -15.63 2.52
N LEU A 56 17.16 -14.49 2.44
CA LEU A 56 18.32 -14.24 1.56
C LEU A 56 19.47 -13.62 2.35
N ASP A 57 20.70 -14.00 2.02
CA ASP A 57 21.87 -13.21 2.40
C ASP A 57 21.99 -11.96 1.51
N ASP A 58 22.90 -11.03 1.87
CA ASP A 58 22.98 -9.73 1.20
C ASP A 58 23.45 -9.83 -0.25
N ASP A 59 24.42 -10.72 -0.53
CA ASP A 59 24.93 -10.93 -1.88
C ASP A 59 23.84 -11.52 -2.79
N LYS A 60 23.07 -12.46 -2.26
CA LYS A 60 21.98 -13.10 -2.97
C LYS A 60 20.82 -12.14 -3.20
N LEU A 61 20.43 -11.36 -2.18
CA LEU A 61 19.41 -10.33 -2.31
C LEU A 61 19.77 -9.34 -3.43
N LYS A 62 21.00 -8.84 -3.42
CA LYS A 62 21.50 -7.90 -4.42
C LYS A 62 21.52 -8.52 -5.82
N SER A 63 22.09 -9.74 -5.96
CA SER A 63 22.18 -10.40 -7.28
C SER A 63 20.81 -10.70 -7.90
N LEU A 64 19.82 -11.15 -7.09
CA LEU A 64 18.46 -11.41 -7.57
C LEU A 64 17.72 -10.13 -7.93
N LEU A 65 17.93 -9.05 -7.16
CA LEU A 65 17.39 -7.73 -7.44
C LEU A 65 17.90 -7.18 -8.79
N GLU A 66 19.22 -7.22 -8.99
CA GLU A 66 19.87 -6.79 -10.23
C GLU A 66 19.41 -7.61 -11.43
N LEU A 67 19.32 -8.95 -11.28
CA LEU A 67 18.82 -9.83 -12.33
C LEU A 67 17.37 -9.49 -12.72
N ALA A 68 16.47 -9.33 -11.74
CA ALA A 68 15.08 -9.00 -12.02
C ALA A 68 14.95 -7.65 -12.74
N HIS A 69 15.71 -6.63 -12.32
CA HIS A 69 15.76 -5.32 -13.00
C HIS A 69 16.30 -5.43 -14.42
N SER A 70 17.34 -6.26 -14.67
CA SER A 70 17.87 -6.48 -16.02
C SER A 70 16.86 -7.09 -16.98
N LEU A 71 15.87 -7.82 -16.44
CA LEU A 71 14.75 -8.41 -17.16
C LEU A 71 13.52 -7.49 -17.22
N ASN A 72 13.65 -6.23 -16.84
CA ASN A 72 12.56 -5.25 -16.78
C ASN A 72 11.38 -5.68 -15.86
N MET A 73 11.70 -6.33 -14.75
CA MET A 73 10.72 -6.62 -13.70
C MET A 73 10.93 -5.69 -12.51
N THR A 74 9.85 -5.23 -11.91
CA THR A 74 9.88 -4.55 -10.62
C THR A 74 10.04 -5.56 -9.49
N VAL A 75 10.77 -5.21 -8.44
CA VAL A 75 10.96 -6.08 -7.28
C VAL A 75 10.30 -5.48 -6.07
N LEU A 76 9.35 -6.21 -5.47
CA LEU A 76 8.85 -5.94 -4.12
C LEU A 76 9.79 -6.62 -3.13
N VAL A 77 10.49 -5.84 -2.31
CA VAL A 77 11.41 -6.36 -1.29
C VAL A 77 10.70 -6.35 0.06
N GLU A 78 10.31 -7.53 0.54
CA GLU A 78 9.57 -7.71 1.79
C GLU A 78 10.51 -7.71 2.99
N THR A 79 10.16 -6.92 4.01
CA THR A 79 10.92 -6.73 5.26
C THR A 79 10.04 -6.88 6.49
N HIS A 80 10.65 -7.24 7.64
CA HIS A 80 9.96 -7.44 8.92
C HIS A 80 10.63 -6.72 10.09
N THR A 81 11.84 -6.21 9.93
CA THR A 81 12.62 -5.53 10.99
C THR A 81 13.38 -4.34 10.42
N ARG A 82 13.86 -3.46 11.31
CA ARG A 82 14.73 -2.32 10.94
C ARG A 82 16.00 -2.76 10.22
N GLU A 83 16.59 -3.86 10.70
CA GLU A 83 17.79 -4.43 10.10
C GLU A 83 17.52 -4.91 8.67
N GLU A 84 16.37 -5.54 8.45
CA GLU A 84 15.95 -5.98 7.11
C GLU A 84 15.67 -4.80 6.18
N ILE A 85 15.04 -3.73 6.68
CA ILE A 85 14.85 -2.47 5.93
C ILE A 85 16.21 -1.91 5.50
N GLN A 86 17.19 -1.81 6.41
CA GLN A 86 18.51 -1.31 6.08
C GLN A 86 19.23 -2.18 5.03
N ARG A 87 19.07 -3.51 5.12
CA ARG A 87 19.60 -4.46 4.12
C ARG A 87 18.95 -4.25 2.76
N ALA A 88 17.63 -4.05 2.70
CA ALA A 88 16.90 -3.75 1.48
C ALA A 88 17.37 -2.44 0.83
N ILE A 89 17.54 -1.38 1.62
CA ILE A 89 18.07 -0.09 1.15
C ILE A 89 19.49 -0.24 0.60
N ASN A 90 20.36 -0.93 1.33
CA ASN A 90 21.76 -1.17 0.92
C ASN A 90 21.86 -2.00 -0.37
N ALA A 91 20.90 -2.91 -0.61
CA ALA A 91 20.80 -3.67 -1.85
C ALA A 91 20.28 -2.83 -3.04
N GLY A 92 19.75 -1.63 -2.80
CA GLY A 92 19.21 -0.73 -3.82
C GLY A 92 17.72 -0.97 -4.14
N ALA A 93 16.97 -1.51 -3.19
CA ALA A 93 15.51 -1.69 -3.33
C ALA A 93 14.82 -0.33 -3.50
N ARG A 94 13.86 -0.27 -4.43
CA ARG A 94 13.04 0.93 -4.70
C ARG A 94 11.57 0.75 -4.32
N VAL A 95 11.14 -0.48 -4.15
CA VAL A 95 9.80 -0.82 -3.65
C VAL A 95 10.00 -1.73 -2.45
N ILE A 96 9.70 -1.23 -1.26
CA ILE A 96 9.93 -1.93 0.01
C ILE A 96 8.58 -2.19 0.67
N GLY A 97 8.35 -3.47 0.96
CA GLY A 97 7.19 -3.92 1.71
C GLY A 97 7.51 -4.13 3.18
N ILE A 98 6.68 -3.61 4.06
CA ILE A 98 6.70 -3.93 5.49
C ILE A 98 5.57 -4.93 5.75
N ASN A 99 5.94 -6.16 6.09
CA ASN A 99 4.96 -7.20 6.37
C ASN A 99 4.60 -7.21 7.88
N ALA A 100 3.35 -6.82 8.16
CA ALA A 100 2.81 -6.82 9.52
C ALA A 100 2.61 -8.24 10.08
N ARG A 101 2.63 -9.27 9.23
CA ARG A 101 2.52 -10.68 9.64
C ARG A 101 3.89 -11.22 10.05
N ASN A 102 3.99 -11.72 11.28
CA ASN A 102 5.18 -12.39 11.76
C ASN A 102 5.30 -13.78 11.09
N LEU A 103 6.46 -14.06 10.48
CA LEU A 103 6.70 -15.34 9.78
C LEU A 103 6.80 -16.57 10.73
N LYS A 104 7.02 -16.36 12.04
CA LYS A 104 7.19 -17.45 12.99
C LYS A 104 5.87 -17.96 13.55
N ASP A 105 4.97 -17.05 13.94
CA ASP A 105 3.69 -17.39 14.61
C ASP A 105 2.46 -16.98 13.77
N LEU A 106 2.67 -16.39 12.61
CA LEU A 106 1.66 -15.92 11.63
C LEU A 106 0.69 -14.86 12.18
N LYS A 107 0.98 -14.28 13.35
CA LYS A 107 0.17 -13.19 13.89
C LYS A 107 0.42 -11.91 13.12
N VAL A 108 -0.64 -11.12 13.00
CA VAL A 108 -0.60 -9.81 12.35
C VAL A 108 -0.59 -8.71 13.41
N ASP A 109 0.37 -7.82 13.32
CA ASP A 109 0.46 -6.61 14.15
C ASP A 109 0.52 -5.38 13.22
N VAL A 110 -0.60 -4.71 13.07
CA VAL A 110 -0.73 -3.52 12.20
C VAL A 110 0.11 -2.34 12.69
N ASN A 111 0.41 -2.26 14.01
CA ASN A 111 1.25 -1.19 14.56
C ASN A 111 2.70 -1.29 14.08
N LYS A 112 3.14 -2.48 13.73
CA LYS A 112 4.49 -2.74 13.22
C LYS A 112 4.82 -1.92 11.97
N TYR A 113 3.84 -1.72 11.07
CA TYR A 113 4.03 -0.85 9.92
C TYR A 113 4.36 0.58 10.36
N ASN A 114 3.57 1.14 11.27
CA ASN A 114 3.74 2.51 11.76
C ASN A 114 5.12 2.71 12.42
N GLU A 115 5.59 1.70 13.17
CA GLU A 115 6.90 1.75 13.84
C GLU A 115 8.08 1.71 12.86
N LEU A 116 7.93 0.98 11.75
CA LEU A 116 9.00 0.73 10.80
C LEU A 116 8.98 1.68 9.59
N ALA A 117 7.82 2.24 9.24
CA ALA A 117 7.67 3.10 8.07
C ALA A 117 8.54 4.37 8.14
N ALA A 118 8.81 4.87 9.35
CA ALA A 118 9.66 6.03 9.58
C ALA A 118 11.14 5.80 9.21
N ASP A 119 11.57 4.53 9.09
CA ASP A 119 12.94 4.17 8.71
C ASP A 119 13.13 4.12 7.18
N LEU A 120 12.04 4.20 6.41
CA LEU A 120 12.09 4.18 4.95
C LEU A 120 12.41 5.57 4.39
N PRO A 121 13.34 5.66 3.42
CA PRO A 121 13.61 6.91 2.71
C PRO A 121 12.38 7.42 1.92
N ASP A 122 12.38 8.72 1.59
CA ASP A 122 11.28 9.33 0.85
C ASP A 122 11.25 8.96 -0.64
N ASP A 123 12.34 8.44 -1.19
CA ASP A 123 12.49 8.07 -2.59
C ASP A 123 12.16 6.60 -2.89
N VAL A 124 11.66 5.85 -1.91
CA VAL A 124 11.17 4.47 -2.09
C VAL A 124 9.66 4.40 -2.05
N ILE A 125 9.09 3.49 -2.81
CA ILE A 125 7.65 3.15 -2.75
C ILE A 125 7.44 2.25 -1.53
N ARG A 126 6.55 2.67 -0.63
CA ARG A 126 6.24 2.03 0.64
C ARG A 126 5.00 1.16 0.50
N VAL A 127 5.14 -0.14 0.71
CA VAL A 127 4.03 -1.09 0.62
C VAL A 127 3.73 -1.66 1.99
N ALA A 128 2.48 -1.52 2.44
CA ALA A 128 2.01 -2.21 3.63
C ALA A 128 1.48 -3.60 3.27
N GLU A 129 2.00 -4.63 3.94
CA GLU A 129 1.61 -6.02 3.67
C GLU A 129 0.94 -6.65 4.87
N SER A 130 -0.12 -7.41 4.62
CA SER A 130 -0.96 -8.09 5.61
C SER A 130 -1.82 -7.14 6.47
N GLY A 131 -2.84 -7.69 7.12
CA GLY A 131 -3.68 -6.95 8.08
C GLY A 131 -4.72 -6.03 7.46
N VAL A 132 -4.93 -6.06 6.15
CA VAL A 132 -5.99 -5.28 5.49
C VAL A 132 -7.19 -6.18 5.25
N PHE A 133 -8.27 -5.94 5.99
CA PHE A 133 -9.54 -6.65 5.84
C PHE A 133 -10.64 -5.75 5.26
N GLY A 134 -10.43 -4.44 5.28
CA GLY A 134 -11.38 -3.45 4.77
C GLY A 134 -10.76 -2.09 4.53
N SER A 135 -11.63 -1.08 4.35
CA SER A 135 -11.20 0.29 4.06
C SER A 135 -10.53 0.97 5.26
N VAL A 136 -10.86 0.57 6.49
CA VAL A 136 -10.33 1.20 7.72
C VAL A 136 -8.83 0.96 7.83
N GLU A 137 -8.40 -0.29 7.75
CA GLU A 137 -6.97 -0.65 7.82
C GLU A 137 -6.18 -0.07 6.64
N LEU A 138 -6.79 -0.01 5.43
CA LEU A 138 -6.17 0.62 4.29
C LEU A 138 -5.94 2.12 4.54
N GLU A 139 -6.94 2.82 5.05
CA GLU A 139 -6.84 4.25 5.36
C GLU A 139 -5.83 4.52 6.49
N ASP A 140 -5.72 3.63 7.48
CA ASP A 140 -4.73 3.72 8.55
C ASP A 140 -3.30 3.57 8.00
N TYR A 141 -3.05 2.60 7.12
CA TYR A 141 -1.75 2.44 6.46
C TYR A 141 -1.42 3.64 5.56
N ALA A 142 -2.39 4.15 4.82
CA ALA A 142 -2.18 5.32 3.98
C ALA A 142 -1.81 6.55 4.82
N ARG A 143 -2.50 6.82 5.95
CA ARG A 143 -2.14 7.90 6.89
C ARG A 143 -0.75 7.72 7.51
N ALA A 144 -0.29 6.48 7.63
CA ALA A 144 1.06 6.16 8.06
C ALA A 144 2.12 6.23 6.93
N GLY A 145 1.74 6.71 5.75
CA GLY A 145 2.63 6.95 4.61
C GLY A 145 2.82 5.77 3.67
N ALA A 146 1.89 4.80 3.65
CA ALA A 146 1.91 3.74 2.65
C ALA A 146 1.45 4.26 1.29
N ASP A 147 2.24 4.02 0.24
CA ASP A 147 1.87 4.32 -1.16
C ASP A 147 0.95 3.25 -1.74
N ALA A 148 1.07 2.02 -1.24
CA ALA A 148 0.28 0.88 -1.68
C ALA A 148 0.06 -0.13 -0.54
N VAL A 149 -0.97 -0.98 -0.70
CA VAL A 149 -1.24 -2.10 0.20
C VAL A 149 -1.30 -3.41 -0.56
N LEU A 150 -0.79 -4.49 0.03
CA LEU A 150 -0.90 -5.84 -0.50
C LEU A 150 -1.96 -6.59 0.29
N VAL A 151 -3.06 -6.94 -0.37
CA VAL A 151 -4.24 -7.56 0.25
C VAL A 151 -4.46 -8.95 -0.33
N GLY A 152 -4.51 -9.97 0.52
CA GLY A 152 -4.85 -11.33 0.16
C GLY A 152 -6.09 -11.82 0.88
N GLU A 153 -5.96 -12.08 2.17
CA GLU A 153 -6.99 -12.68 3.01
C GLU A 153 -8.31 -11.89 3.01
N GLY A 154 -8.25 -10.57 3.17
CA GLY A 154 -9.43 -9.71 3.20
C GLY A 154 -10.27 -9.72 1.92
N VAL A 155 -9.64 -10.02 0.77
CA VAL A 155 -10.37 -10.21 -0.50
C VAL A 155 -10.80 -11.68 -0.66
N ALA A 156 -9.91 -12.63 -0.39
CA ALA A 156 -10.18 -14.06 -0.59
C ALA A 156 -11.30 -14.61 0.30
N THR A 157 -11.48 -14.06 1.51
CA THR A 157 -12.53 -14.48 2.46
C THR A 157 -13.84 -13.70 2.31
N ALA A 158 -13.87 -12.67 1.46
CA ALA A 158 -15.07 -11.86 1.25
C ALA A 158 -16.16 -12.68 0.52
N SER A 159 -17.41 -12.49 0.91
CA SER A 159 -18.56 -13.11 0.24
C SER A 159 -18.77 -12.63 -1.20
N ASN A 160 -18.26 -11.44 -1.53
CA ASN A 160 -18.21 -10.88 -2.88
C ASN A 160 -16.85 -10.22 -3.10
N HIS A 161 -15.98 -10.88 -3.86
CA HIS A 161 -14.60 -10.45 -4.11
C HIS A 161 -14.53 -9.14 -4.92
N GLU A 162 -15.40 -8.97 -5.91
CA GLU A 162 -15.47 -7.77 -6.75
C GLU A 162 -15.80 -6.54 -5.90
N GLN A 163 -16.84 -6.64 -5.07
CA GLN A 163 -17.20 -5.54 -4.16
C GLN A 163 -16.14 -5.25 -3.11
N ALA A 164 -15.43 -6.27 -2.63
CA ALA A 164 -14.33 -6.08 -1.68
C ALA A 164 -13.20 -5.26 -2.32
N VAL A 165 -12.78 -5.64 -3.54
CA VAL A 165 -11.77 -4.89 -4.30
C VAL A 165 -12.24 -3.48 -4.62
N GLU A 166 -13.48 -3.30 -5.07
CA GLU A 166 -14.05 -1.98 -5.38
C GLU A 166 -14.03 -1.03 -4.17
N ARG A 167 -14.38 -1.54 -2.97
CA ARG A 167 -14.32 -0.75 -1.73
C ARG A 167 -12.90 -0.31 -1.40
N LEU A 168 -11.92 -1.22 -1.52
CA LEU A 168 -10.52 -0.91 -1.26
C LEU A 168 -9.99 0.14 -2.26
N VAL A 169 -10.28 -0.01 -3.54
CA VAL A 169 -9.87 0.95 -4.58
C VAL A 169 -10.48 2.34 -4.31
N LYS A 170 -11.78 2.40 -3.97
CA LYS A 170 -12.45 3.66 -3.62
C LYS A 170 -11.87 4.30 -2.37
N ALA A 171 -11.51 3.51 -1.35
CA ALA A 171 -10.88 4.02 -0.13
C ALA A 171 -9.51 4.62 -0.43
N GLY A 172 -8.65 3.92 -1.18
CA GLY A 172 -7.34 4.43 -1.58
C GLY A 172 -7.41 5.73 -2.41
N ALA A 173 -8.39 5.82 -3.32
CA ALA A 173 -8.60 7.03 -4.11
C ALA A 173 -9.01 8.24 -3.25
N ARG A 174 -9.79 8.03 -2.18
CA ARG A 174 -10.20 9.09 -1.25
C ARG A 174 -9.03 9.64 -0.45
N VAL A 175 -8.17 8.77 0.08
CA VAL A 175 -6.99 9.21 0.83
C VAL A 175 -6.09 10.05 -0.05
N LYS A 176 -5.78 9.58 -1.24
CA LYS A 176 -4.95 10.33 -2.20
C LYS A 176 -5.57 11.70 -2.58
N ALA A 177 -6.88 11.77 -2.72
CA ALA A 177 -7.57 13.03 -2.98
C ALA A 177 -7.49 14.01 -1.80
N SER A 178 -7.60 13.50 -0.55
CA SER A 178 -7.48 14.33 0.65
C SER A 178 -6.06 14.89 0.86
N GLU A 179 -5.02 14.15 0.48
CA GLU A 179 -3.63 14.61 0.55
C GLU A 179 -3.30 15.70 -0.49
N GLN A 180 -4.00 15.68 -1.64
CA GLN A 180 -3.79 16.65 -2.71
C GLN A 180 -4.57 17.96 -2.52
N THR A 181 -5.44 18.03 -1.52
CA THR A 181 -6.19 19.26 -1.22
C THR A 181 -5.43 20.06 -0.16
N PRO A 182 -4.72 21.16 -0.51
CA PRO A 182 -4.12 22.02 0.49
C PRO A 182 -5.23 22.60 1.39
N LEU A 183 -5.05 22.54 2.70
CA LEU A 183 -5.93 23.16 3.69
C LEU A 183 -6.13 24.70 3.48
N ALA A 184 -5.37 25.30 2.57
CA ALA A 184 -5.32 26.74 2.31
C ALA A 184 -6.31 27.25 1.25
N SER A 185 -7.17 26.42 0.65
CA SER A 185 -8.12 26.86 -0.39
C SER A 185 -9.58 26.84 0.05
N HIS A 186 -9.86 27.16 1.31
CA HIS A 186 -11.25 27.32 1.76
C HIS A 186 -11.73 28.75 1.53
N GLU A 187 -12.20 29.04 0.31
CA GLU A 187 -13.11 30.15 0.07
C GLU A 187 -14.54 29.60 0.16
N GLY A 188 -15.24 29.91 1.25
CA GLY A 188 -16.65 29.61 1.45
C GLY A 188 -16.98 28.36 2.29
N PRO A 189 -18.30 28.10 2.52
CA PRO A 189 -18.79 27.09 3.44
C PRO A 189 -18.70 25.65 2.92
N TYR A 190 -17.90 25.40 1.88
CA TYR A 190 -17.81 24.12 1.18
C TYR A 190 -16.44 23.51 1.34
N PHE A 191 -16.37 22.21 1.63
CA PHE A 191 -15.12 21.43 1.66
C PHE A 191 -14.66 21.11 0.23
N GLY A 192 -13.94 22.05 -0.42
CA GLY A 192 -13.38 21.88 -1.77
C GLY A 192 -14.41 21.43 -2.82
N GLN A 193 -14.01 20.55 -3.75
CA GLN A 193 -14.89 20.02 -4.80
C GLN A 193 -16.00 19.07 -4.30
N PHE A 194 -16.01 18.72 -3.04
CA PHE A 194 -17.01 17.83 -2.43
C PHE A 194 -18.21 18.59 -1.83
N GLY A 195 -18.41 19.84 -2.24
CA GLY A 195 -19.39 20.79 -1.78
C GLY A 195 -20.65 20.21 -1.17
N GLY A 196 -20.99 20.71 0.02
CA GLY A 196 -22.26 20.46 0.69
C GLY A 196 -22.12 20.50 2.21
N ARG A 197 -23.08 21.13 2.85
CA ARG A 197 -23.23 21.10 4.30
C ARG A 197 -24.00 19.82 4.67
N TYR A 198 -23.30 18.75 5.01
CA TYR A 198 -23.91 17.49 5.48
C TYR A 198 -24.22 17.56 6.97
N VAL A 199 -25.07 18.51 7.36
CA VAL A 199 -25.55 18.68 8.74
C VAL A 199 -27.06 18.69 8.76
N PRO A 200 -27.71 18.27 9.87
CA PRO A 200 -29.13 18.41 10.04
C PRO A 200 -29.58 19.86 9.80
N GLU A 201 -30.69 20.06 9.13
CA GLU A 201 -31.21 21.38 8.74
C GLU A 201 -31.29 22.38 9.91
N ALA A 202 -31.53 21.86 11.13
CA ALA A 202 -31.57 22.64 12.37
C ALA A 202 -30.22 23.30 12.77
N LEU A 203 -29.09 22.83 12.22
CA LEU A 203 -27.76 23.35 12.51
C LEU A 203 -27.24 24.33 11.45
N ILE A 204 -27.93 24.48 10.31
CA ILE A 204 -27.48 25.34 9.21
C ILE A 204 -27.35 26.78 9.66
N THR A 205 -28.34 27.33 10.35
CA THR A 205 -28.33 28.72 10.84
C THR A 205 -27.20 28.98 11.84
N ALA A 206 -26.90 28.00 12.72
CA ALA A 206 -25.80 28.12 13.68
C ALA A 206 -24.44 28.07 13.00
N LEU A 207 -24.30 27.31 11.92
CA LEU A 207 -23.07 27.24 11.12
C LEU A 207 -22.88 28.50 10.27
N ASP A 208 -23.96 29.10 9.75
CA ASP A 208 -23.90 30.38 9.03
C ASP A 208 -23.42 31.51 9.94
N GLU A 209 -23.91 31.51 11.19
CA GLU A 209 -23.48 32.49 12.19
C GLU A 209 -22.01 32.30 12.62
N LEU A 210 -21.62 31.04 12.83
CA LEU A 210 -20.24 30.70 13.14
C LEU A 210 -19.26 31.12 12.02
N GLU A 211 -19.63 30.87 10.78
CA GLU A 211 -18.84 31.27 9.62
C GLU A 211 -18.70 32.79 9.52
N ARG A 212 -19.80 33.53 9.70
CA ARG A 212 -19.76 35.00 9.73
C ARG A 212 -18.83 35.54 10.80
N VAL A 213 -18.93 35.01 12.05
CA VAL A 213 -18.09 35.43 13.17
C VAL A 213 -16.62 35.06 12.93
N TYR A 214 -16.35 33.92 12.31
CA TYR A 214 -15.00 33.50 11.94
C TYR A 214 -14.37 34.44 10.89
N GLU A 215 -15.10 34.79 9.84
CA GLU A 215 -14.58 35.72 8.82
C GLU A 215 -14.40 37.15 9.37
N GLU A 216 -15.27 37.61 10.28
CA GLU A 216 -15.10 38.87 11.00
C GLU A 216 -13.84 38.85 11.89
N ALA A 217 -13.61 37.76 12.64
CA ALA A 217 -12.43 37.59 13.49
C ALA A 217 -11.13 37.50 12.67
N LYS A 218 -11.17 36.85 11.53
CA LYS A 218 -10.02 36.73 10.61
C LYS A 218 -9.66 38.08 9.96
N ALA A 219 -10.64 38.97 9.78
CA ALA A 219 -10.43 40.30 9.24
C ALA A 219 -9.99 41.32 10.31
N ASP A 220 -10.01 40.98 11.60
CA ASP A 220 -9.61 41.83 12.70
C ASP A 220 -8.08 41.85 12.86
N PRO A 221 -7.38 42.97 12.62
CA PRO A 221 -5.95 43.08 12.73
C PRO A 221 -5.42 42.95 14.20
N GLY A 222 -6.31 42.85 15.19
CA GLY A 222 -5.98 42.62 16.60
C GLY A 222 -5.90 41.14 16.99
N ILE A 223 -6.29 40.24 16.12
CA ILE A 223 -6.25 38.78 16.33
C ILE A 223 -5.20 38.19 15.36
N SER A 224 -3.94 38.21 15.77
CA SER A 224 -2.81 37.58 15.04
C SER A 224 -2.05 36.63 15.96
#